data_a65a95cf30e8cb7b6eaf1affcc99d672
#
_entry.id   a65a95cf30e8cb7b6eaf1affcc99d672
#
_cell.length_a   1.000
_cell.length_b   1.000
_cell.length_c   1.000
_cell.angle_alpha   90.00
_cell.angle_beta   90.00
_cell.angle_gamma   90.00
#
_symmetry.space_group_name_H-M   'P 1'
#
loop_
_entity.id
_entity.type
_entity.pdbx_description
1 polymer ?
#
loop_
_entity_poly.entity_id
_entity_poly.type
_entity_poly.pdbx_seq_one_letter_code
_entity_poly.pdbx_strand_id
1 'polypeptide(L)'
;MELLSPVKRKDVDMTRLAVKPCGGTKTGPVHYETTPGSRNLVAWKIHTPSPNGRCVIRVSDSPLEKDMVVVRPTDNSASEDGSFPCGREATNFEAKEIKIPRELVCDTCIIQLVWMTDEGEQYRCTDFESVATEVPECFGQCLNGGICRNGHCACPEHFSGSNCQYEEEVEESGGESFL
;
A
#
# COMPACT_ATOMS: atom_id res chain seq x y z
N MET A 1 21.77 1.82 9.46
CA MET A 1 20.31 2.03 9.25
C MET A 1 19.51 0.94 9.94
N GLU A 2 18.42 1.27 10.57
CA GLU A 2 17.48 0.35 11.22
C GLU A 2 16.05 0.63 10.75
N LEU A 3 15.33 -0.38 10.25
CA LEU A 3 13.92 -0.27 9.88
C LEU A 3 13.06 -0.39 11.16
N LEU A 4 12.13 0.54 11.36
CA LEU A 4 11.27 0.65 12.53
C LEU A 4 9.83 0.23 12.23
N SER A 5 9.31 0.61 11.08
CA SER A 5 7.96 0.28 10.62
C SER A 5 7.96 0.04 9.10
N PRO A 6 7.31 -0.99 8.61
CA PRO A 6 6.82 -2.15 9.36
C PRO A 6 7.94 -2.90 10.10
N VAL A 7 7.58 -3.82 10.99
CA VAL A 7 8.56 -4.54 11.82
C VAL A 7 9.58 -5.26 10.93
N LYS A 8 10.87 -4.96 11.14
CA LYS A 8 11.98 -5.58 10.40
C LYS A 8 12.04 -7.10 10.65
N ARG A 9 12.65 -7.81 9.71
CA ARG A 9 13.05 -9.21 9.91
C ARG A 9 13.93 -9.34 11.15
N LYS A 10 13.80 -10.44 11.87
CA LYS A 10 14.67 -10.79 13.01
C LYS A 10 16.06 -11.23 12.49
N ASP A 11 17.02 -11.29 13.41
CA ASP A 11 18.38 -11.80 13.15
C ASP A 11 19.18 -11.02 12.10
N VAL A 12 19.04 -9.69 12.13
CA VAL A 12 19.82 -8.80 11.27
C VAL A 12 21.27 -8.75 11.76
N ASP A 13 22.17 -9.38 11.00
CA ASP A 13 23.59 -9.21 11.18
C ASP A 13 24.03 -7.83 10.64
N MET A 14 24.45 -6.94 11.54
CA MET A 14 24.86 -5.59 11.17
C MET A 14 26.09 -5.56 10.24
N THR A 15 26.87 -6.63 10.18
CA THR A 15 28.03 -6.73 9.28
C THR A 15 27.63 -7.12 7.85
N ARG A 16 26.41 -7.55 7.64
CA ARG A 16 25.90 -8.06 6.35
C ARG A 16 24.91 -7.12 5.66
N LEU A 17 24.79 -5.88 6.09
CA LEU A 17 23.80 -4.92 5.59
C LEU A 17 23.88 -4.65 4.09
N ALA A 18 25.06 -4.80 3.51
CA ALA A 18 25.29 -4.65 2.07
C ALA A 18 24.94 -5.90 1.25
N VAL A 19 24.52 -7.00 1.90
CA VAL A 19 24.16 -8.23 1.17
C VAL A 19 22.73 -8.11 0.63
N LYS A 20 22.63 -8.19 -0.69
CA LYS A 20 21.34 -8.16 -1.40
C LYS A 20 20.54 -9.46 -1.20
N PRO A 21 19.21 -9.40 -1.27
CA PRO A 21 18.39 -8.20 -1.33
C PRO A 21 18.06 -7.59 0.03
N CYS A 22 18.25 -8.31 1.14
CA CYS A 22 17.69 -7.97 2.44
C CYS A 22 18.73 -7.91 3.57
N GLY A 23 19.97 -7.50 3.28
CA GLY A 23 21.02 -7.45 4.29
C GLY A 23 21.37 -8.83 4.86
N GLY A 24 21.32 -9.88 4.02
CA GLY A 24 21.62 -11.25 4.39
C GLY A 24 20.56 -11.92 5.30
N THR A 25 19.43 -11.29 5.55
CA THR A 25 18.33 -11.90 6.32
C THR A 25 17.47 -12.80 5.43
N LYS A 26 17.01 -13.91 5.98
CA LYS A 26 16.02 -14.78 5.34
C LYS A 26 14.62 -14.19 5.52
N THR A 27 13.67 -14.65 4.69
CA THR A 27 12.25 -14.37 4.86
C THR A 27 11.83 -14.71 6.29
N GLY A 28 11.17 -13.77 6.95
CA GLY A 28 10.70 -13.88 8.31
C GLY A 28 9.20 -14.16 8.38
N PRO A 29 8.64 -14.27 9.58
CA PRO A 29 7.20 -14.33 9.73
C PRO A 29 6.57 -13.02 9.29
N VAL A 30 5.40 -13.11 8.68
CA VAL A 30 4.54 -11.97 8.38
C VAL A 30 4.06 -11.35 9.70
N HIS A 31 4.23 -10.06 9.84
CA HIS A 31 3.89 -9.32 11.06
C HIS A 31 2.73 -8.35 10.89
N TYR A 32 2.33 -8.04 9.67
CA TYR A 32 1.20 -7.20 9.42
C TYR A 32 0.55 -7.51 8.07
N GLU A 33 -0.72 -7.21 8.00
CA GLU A 33 -1.57 -7.36 6.83
C GLU A 33 -1.91 -5.99 6.27
N THR A 34 -2.01 -5.89 4.97
CA THR A 34 -2.44 -4.69 4.26
C THR A 34 -3.28 -5.05 3.04
N THR A 35 -3.77 -4.06 2.33
CA THR A 35 -4.56 -4.27 1.11
C THR A 35 -3.91 -3.60 -0.09
N PRO A 36 -4.06 -4.17 -1.30
CA PRO A 36 -3.62 -3.53 -2.53
C PRO A 36 -4.20 -2.13 -2.66
N GLY A 37 -3.36 -1.17 -3.04
CA GLY A 37 -3.76 0.23 -3.18
C GLY A 37 -3.83 1.04 -1.89
N SER A 38 -3.66 0.42 -0.72
CA SER A 38 -3.62 1.11 0.58
C SER A 38 -2.33 1.91 0.77
N ARG A 39 -2.38 2.84 1.72
CA ARG A 39 -1.21 3.65 2.12
C ARG A 39 -0.56 3.03 3.35
N ASN A 40 0.76 2.93 3.29
CA ASN A 40 1.56 2.31 4.35
C ASN A 40 2.75 3.21 4.71
N LEU A 41 3.04 3.31 6.00
CA LEU A 41 4.16 4.08 6.50
C LEU A 41 5.40 3.19 6.59
N VAL A 42 6.48 3.61 5.92
CA VAL A 42 7.81 3.02 6.07
C VAL A 42 8.66 3.99 6.89
N ALA A 43 9.12 3.54 8.05
CA ALA A 43 9.88 4.36 8.99
C ALA A 43 11.20 3.69 9.37
N TRP A 44 12.24 4.49 9.53
CA TRP A 44 13.59 4.01 9.85
C TRP A 44 14.35 5.00 10.73
N LYS A 45 15.45 4.51 11.29
CA LYS A 45 16.42 5.29 12.06
C LYS A 45 17.79 5.19 11.43
N ILE A 46 18.47 6.31 11.30
CA ILE A 46 19.87 6.38 10.88
C ILE A 46 20.74 6.69 12.10
N HIS A 47 21.67 5.79 12.38
CA HIS A 47 22.61 5.95 13.49
C HIS A 47 23.82 6.81 13.10
N THR A 48 24.36 6.59 11.91
CA THR A 48 25.49 7.34 11.37
C THR A 48 25.05 7.97 10.06
N PRO A 49 24.92 9.30 9.98
CA PRO A 49 24.43 9.97 8.77
C PRO A 49 25.45 9.92 7.62
N SER A 50 24.92 10.03 6.40
CA SER A 50 25.70 10.22 5.18
C SER A 50 25.19 11.49 4.48
N PRO A 51 26.03 12.53 4.29
CA PRO A 51 25.58 13.81 3.71
C PRO A 51 24.90 13.70 2.35
N ASN A 52 25.32 12.73 1.53
CA ASN A 52 24.75 12.42 0.22
C ASN A 52 23.71 11.28 0.25
N GLY A 53 23.27 10.89 1.45
CA GLY A 53 22.36 9.76 1.66
C GLY A 53 21.08 9.89 0.83
N ARG A 54 20.71 8.79 0.18
CA ARG A 54 19.46 8.63 -0.57
C ARG A 54 18.84 7.28 -0.27
N CYS A 55 17.54 7.22 -0.30
CA CYS A 55 16.79 5.97 -0.12
C CYS A 55 15.95 5.65 -1.35
N VAL A 56 15.71 4.35 -1.53
CA VAL A 56 14.69 3.81 -2.44
C VAL A 56 13.86 2.81 -1.66
N ILE A 57 12.55 2.83 -1.85
CA ILE A 57 11.65 1.80 -1.33
C ILE A 57 11.20 0.94 -2.51
N ARG A 58 11.27 -0.37 -2.32
CA ARG A 58 10.84 -1.36 -3.31
C ARG A 58 9.89 -2.35 -2.66
N VAL A 59 9.01 -2.94 -3.46
CA VAL A 59 8.09 -4.00 -3.02
C VAL A 59 8.14 -5.17 -4.01
N SER A 60 7.84 -6.37 -3.53
CA SER A 60 7.78 -7.57 -4.36
C SER A 60 7.00 -8.68 -3.66
N ASP A 61 6.50 -9.63 -4.43
CA ASP A 61 6.02 -10.96 -4.00
C ASP A 61 7.12 -12.03 -4.06
N SER A 62 8.33 -11.64 -4.46
CA SER A 62 9.49 -12.52 -4.67
C SER A 62 10.71 -12.01 -3.91
N PRO A 63 11.54 -12.90 -3.33
CA PRO A 63 12.79 -12.50 -2.72
C PRO A 63 13.90 -12.16 -3.73
N LEU A 64 13.63 -12.26 -5.03
CA LEU A 64 14.61 -11.98 -6.06
C LEU A 64 14.70 -10.49 -6.35
N GLU A 65 15.90 -9.93 -6.34
CA GLU A 65 16.11 -8.48 -6.58
C GLU A 65 15.54 -7.99 -7.92
N LYS A 66 15.59 -8.85 -8.95
CA LYS A 66 15.06 -8.52 -10.29
C LYS A 66 13.55 -8.31 -10.34
N ASP A 67 12.81 -8.85 -9.37
CA ASP A 67 11.35 -8.79 -9.30
C ASP A 67 10.88 -7.61 -8.43
N MET A 68 11.82 -6.88 -7.82
CA MET A 68 11.51 -5.76 -6.93
C MET A 68 11.10 -4.51 -7.71
N VAL A 69 9.92 -3.99 -7.42
CA VAL A 69 9.34 -2.80 -8.05
C VAL A 69 9.55 -1.58 -7.16
N VAL A 70 10.06 -0.50 -7.74
CA VAL A 70 10.24 0.79 -7.03
C VAL A 70 8.88 1.42 -6.74
N VAL A 71 8.65 1.78 -5.48
CA VAL A 71 7.47 2.49 -5.02
C VAL A 71 7.87 3.87 -4.53
N ARG A 72 7.25 4.91 -5.10
CA ARG A 72 7.56 6.29 -4.74
C ARG A 72 6.78 6.73 -3.50
N PRO A 73 7.41 7.54 -2.62
CA PRO A 73 6.70 8.25 -1.58
C PRO A 73 5.53 9.09 -2.11
N THR A 74 4.45 9.17 -1.36
CA THR A 74 3.22 9.89 -1.74
C THR A 74 3.37 11.41 -1.65
N ASP A 75 4.44 11.91 -1.01
CA ASP A 75 4.74 13.34 -0.84
C ASP A 75 5.50 13.98 -2.03
N ASN A 76 5.67 13.23 -3.12
CA ASN A 76 6.39 13.66 -4.32
C ASN A 76 7.86 14.06 -4.09
N SER A 77 8.49 13.59 -3.00
CA SER A 77 9.89 13.88 -2.69
C SER A 77 10.90 13.08 -3.52
N ALA A 78 10.43 12.06 -4.26
CA ALA A 78 11.29 11.19 -5.05
C ALA A 78 11.64 11.78 -6.42
N SER A 79 12.87 11.52 -6.85
CA SER A 79 13.37 11.77 -8.21
C SER A 79 12.74 10.79 -9.22
N GLU A 80 13.06 10.92 -10.51
CA GLU A 80 12.53 10.06 -11.58
C GLU A 80 12.84 8.57 -11.37
N ASP A 81 14.01 8.26 -10.82
CA ASP A 81 14.44 6.91 -10.48
C ASP A 81 13.79 6.34 -9.20
N GLY A 82 12.91 7.11 -8.55
CA GLY A 82 12.24 6.77 -7.31
C GLY A 82 13.07 6.99 -6.05
N SER A 83 14.32 7.45 -6.16
CA SER A 83 15.14 7.76 -5.00
C SER A 83 14.80 9.11 -4.38
N PHE A 84 14.96 9.24 -3.07
CA PHE A 84 14.71 10.47 -2.31
C PHE A 84 15.80 10.71 -1.26
N PRO A 85 16.03 11.98 -0.84
CA PRO A 85 16.97 12.28 0.22
C PRO A 85 16.57 11.61 1.54
N CYS A 86 17.53 10.94 2.19
CA CYS A 86 17.34 10.31 3.50
C CYS A 86 18.67 10.09 4.21
N GLY A 87 18.61 9.98 5.53
CA GLY A 87 19.78 9.64 6.35
C GLY A 87 20.94 10.62 6.25
N ARG A 88 20.64 11.89 5.95
CA ARG A 88 21.64 12.96 5.81
C ARG A 88 22.05 13.58 7.13
N GLU A 89 21.17 13.47 8.11
CA GLU A 89 21.37 13.97 9.46
C GLU A 89 21.14 12.85 10.48
N ALA A 90 21.73 12.99 11.65
CA ALA A 90 21.47 12.08 12.75
C ALA A 90 20.07 12.37 13.30
N THR A 91 19.10 11.57 12.91
CA THR A 91 17.71 11.68 13.36
C THR A 91 17.31 10.46 14.16
N ASN A 92 16.39 10.65 15.09
CA ASN A 92 15.80 9.53 15.80
C ASN A 92 14.81 8.76 14.93
N PHE A 93 14.31 9.40 13.85
CA PHE A 93 13.23 8.84 13.05
C PHE A 93 13.07 9.60 11.74
N GLU A 94 13.01 8.87 10.64
CA GLU A 94 12.58 9.33 9.33
C GLU A 94 11.46 8.40 8.84
N ALA A 95 10.52 8.92 8.07
CA ALA A 95 9.43 8.12 7.51
C ALA A 95 8.95 8.64 6.17
N LYS A 96 8.44 7.72 5.37
CA LYS A 96 7.72 8.00 4.11
C LYS A 96 6.48 7.14 4.02
N GLU A 97 5.40 7.75 3.57
CA GLU A 97 4.20 7.04 3.18
C GLU A 97 4.33 6.57 1.74
N ILE A 98 4.02 5.30 1.50
CA ILE A 98 3.98 4.68 0.18
C ILE A 98 2.57 4.14 -0.09
N LYS A 99 2.26 3.92 -1.36
CA LYS A 99 1.05 3.22 -1.78
C LYS A 99 1.42 1.82 -2.28
N ILE A 100 0.80 0.80 -1.71
CA ILE A 100 0.99 -0.58 -2.18
C ILE A 100 0.42 -0.70 -3.60
N PRO A 101 1.16 -1.30 -4.56
CA PRO A 101 0.64 -1.54 -5.90
C PRO A 101 -0.68 -2.32 -5.85
N ARG A 102 -1.61 -1.97 -6.73
CA ARG A 102 -2.95 -2.60 -6.75
C ARG A 102 -2.92 -4.06 -7.16
N GLU A 103 -1.92 -4.42 -7.94
CA GLU A 103 -1.67 -5.78 -8.44
C GLU A 103 -0.90 -6.67 -7.46
N LEU A 104 -0.38 -6.10 -6.37
CA LEU A 104 0.42 -6.85 -5.40
C LEU A 104 -0.49 -7.55 -4.39
N VAL A 105 -0.74 -8.84 -4.64
CA VAL A 105 -1.48 -9.75 -3.76
C VAL A 105 -0.59 -10.95 -3.46
N CYS A 106 -0.24 -11.16 -2.21
CA CYS A 106 0.67 -12.24 -1.81
C CYS A 106 0.60 -12.53 -0.31
N ASP A 107 0.74 -13.80 0.06
CA ASP A 107 0.79 -14.24 1.46
C ASP A 107 2.10 -13.80 2.15
N THR A 108 3.16 -13.62 1.37
CA THR A 108 4.45 -13.14 1.86
C THR A 108 5.05 -12.16 0.85
N CYS A 109 4.66 -10.92 0.99
CA CYS A 109 5.23 -9.81 0.25
C CYS A 109 6.40 -9.20 1.00
N ILE A 110 7.23 -8.48 0.30
CA ILE A 110 8.44 -7.85 0.83
C ILE A 110 8.40 -6.35 0.59
N ILE A 111 8.65 -5.55 1.62
CA ILE A 111 9.11 -4.17 1.47
C ILE A 111 10.62 -4.14 1.71
N GLN A 112 11.35 -3.62 0.75
CA GLN A 112 12.78 -3.38 0.84
C GLN A 112 13.04 -1.87 0.95
N LEU A 113 13.79 -1.46 1.97
CA LEU A 113 14.38 -0.14 2.05
C LEU A 113 15.88 -0.25 1.70
N VAL A 114 16.29 0.46 0.66
CA VAL A 114 17.68 0.60 0.26
C VAL A 114 18.18 1.97 0.67
N TRP A 115 19.26 2.02 1.42
CA TRP A 115 19.95 3.27 1.74
C TRP A 115 21.29 3.31 1.03
N MET A 116 21.43 4.26 0.12
CA MET A 116 22.61 4.53 -0.69
C MET A 116 23.44 5.62 -0.02
N THR A 117 24.70 5.34 0.21
CA THR A 117 25.68 6.24 0.85
C THR A 117 26.94 6.32 0.00
N ASP A 118 27.85 7.22 0.35
CA ASP A 118 29.18 7.29 -0.30
C ASP A 118 30.03 6.03 -0.06
N GLU A 119 29.71 5.24 0.98
CA GLU A 119 30.37 3.98 1.32
C GLU A 119 29.72 2.75 0.67
N GLY A 120 28.57 2.92 0.01
CA GLY A 120 27.83 1.85 -0.64
C GLY A 120 26.37 1.75 -0.19
N GLU A 121 25.73 0.65 -0.53
CA GLU A 121 24.31 0.42 -0.30
C GLU A 121 24.08 -0.48 0.92
N GLN A 122 23.04 -0.19 1.67
CA GLN A 122 22.54 -1.02 2.77
C GLN A 122 21.08 -1.39 2.53
N TYR A 123 20.72 -2.65 2.82
CA TYR A 123 19.42 -3.22 2.55
C TYR A 123 18.70 -3.63 3.84
N ARG A 124 17.43 -3.31 3.93
CA ARG A 124 16.52 -3.74 4.99
C ARG A 124 15.20 -4.21 4.41
N CYS A 125 14.71 -5.31 4.91
CA CYS A 125 13.41 -5.83 4.51
C CYS A 125 12.49 -6.06 5.70
N THR A 126 11.19 -6.02 5.38
CA THR A 126 10.11 -6.53 6.19
C THR A 126 9.20 -7.38 5.32
N ASP A 127 8.57 -8.37 5.94
CA ASP A 127 7.59 -9.23 5.29
C ASP A 127 6.19 -8.82 5.73
N PHE A 128 5.25 -8.81 4.78
CA PHE A 128 3.86 -8.45 5.01
C PHE A 128 2.95 -9.32 4.13
N GLU A 129 1.68 -9.39 4.49
CA GLU A 129 0.64 -10.00 3.68
C GLU A 129 -0.16 -8.91 2.97
N SER A 130 -0.39 -9.08 1.68
CA SER A 130 -1.27 -8.21 0.89
C SER A 130 -2.49 -8.99 0.45
N VAL A 131 -3.60 -8.78 1.16
CA VAL A 131 -4.85 -9.47 0.93
C VAL A 131 -5.76 -8.60 0.07
N ALA A 132 -6.17 -9.13 -1.07
CA ALA A 132 -7.24 -8.51 -1.83
C ALA A 132 -8.51 -8.52 -0.96
N THR A 133 -8.91 -7.37 -0.46
CA THR A 133 -10.27 -7.26 0.04
C THR A 133 -11.18 -7.42 -1.18
N GLU A 134 -11.89 -8.52 -1.23
CA GLU A 134 -13.09 -8.57 -2.05
C GLU A 134 -14.01 -7.48 -1.49
N VAL A 135 -13.92 -6.28 -2.03
CA VAL A 135 -15.03 -5.35 -1.93
C VAL A 135 -16.13 -6.08 -2.67
N PRO A 136 -17.23 -6.45 -2.02
CA PRO A 136 -18.34 -7.07 -2.70
C PRO A 136 -18.75 -6.10 -3.81
N GLU A 137 -18.31 -6.38 -5.04
CA GLU A 137 -18.73 -5.61 -6.21
C GLU A 137 -20.23 -5.89 -6.37
N CYS A 138 -21.00 -4.83 -6.50
CA CYS A 138 -22.38 -5.02 -6.90
C CYS A 138 -22.36 -5.74 -8.25
N PHE A 139 -22.87 -6.97 -8.29
CA PHE A 139 -22.99 -7.77 -9.51
C PHE A 139 -23.79 -6.98 -10.56
N GLY A 140 -23.08 -6.40 -11.51
CA GLY A 140 -23.58 -5.42 -12.46
C GLY A 140 -23.47 -3.98 -11.94
N GLN A 141 -23.51 -3.02 -12.86
CA GLN A 141 -23.58 -1.61 -12.50
C GLN A 141 -24.94 -1.30 -11.88
N CYS A 142 -24.96 -0.57 -10.80
CA CYS A 142 -26.21 0.00 -10.28
C CYS A 142 -26.76 0.98 -11.33
N LEU A 143 -27.99 0.73 -11.78
CA LEU A 143 -28.68 1.54 -12.77
C LEU A 143 -29.40 2.74 -12.12
N ASN A 144 -29.87 3.65 -12.94
CA ASN A 144 -30.76 4.76 -12.54
C ASN A 144 -30.27 5.59 -11.36
N GLY A 145 -28.92 5.78 -11.25
CA GLY A 145 -28.31 6.56 -10.19
C GLY A 145 -28.14 5.82 -8.86
N GLY A 146 -28.34 4.54 -8.81
CA GLY A 146 -28.07 3.68 -7.64
C GLY A 146 -26.59 3.69 -7.27
N ILE A 147 -26.29 3.58 -5.97
CA ILE A 147 -24.92 3.55 -5.41
C ILE A 147 -24.63 2.19 -4.83
N CYS A 148 -23.51 1.58 -5.24
CA CYS A 148 -23.06 0.31 -4.66
C CYS A 148 -22.59 0.51 -3.22
N ARG A 149 -23.18 -0.22 -2.28
CA ARG A 149 -22.77 -0.27 -0.87
C ARG A 149 -22.74 -1.71 -0.40
N ASN A 150 -21.57 -2.17 0.01
CA ASN A 150 -21.36 -3.53 0.57
C ASN A 150 -21.95 -4.66 -0.30
N GLY A 151 -21.74 -4.58 -1.64
CA GLY A 151 -22.23 -5.61 -2.56
C GLY A 151 -23.70 -5.51 -2.95
N HIS A 152 -24.41 -4.47 -2.51
CA HIS A 152 -25.81 -4.22 -2.83
C HIS A 152 -25.98 -2.81 -3.40
N CYS A 153 -26.87 -2.68 -4.39
CA CYS A 153 -27.24 -1.36 -4.89
C CYS A 153 -28.23 -0.69 -3.95
N ALA A 154 -27.88 0.46 -3.41
CA ALA A 154 -28.82 1.37 -2.75
C ALA A 154 -29.53 2.18 -3.85
N CYS A 155 -30.80 1.91 -4.07
CA CYS A 155 -31.58 2.56 -5.10
C CYS A 155 -32.10 3.93 -4.64
N PRO A 156 -32.17 4.93 -5.55
CA PRO A 156 -32.89 6.17 -5.28
C PRO A 156 -34.40 5.91 -5.20
N GLU A 157 -35.15 6.91 -4.72
CA GLU A 157 -36.62 6.87 -4.69
C GLU A 157 -37.17 6.57 -6.08
N HIS A 158 -38.20 5.76 -6.16
CA HIS A 158 -38.89 5.28 -7.37
C HIS A 158 -38.14 4.23 -8.19
N PHE A 159 -37.01 3.71 -7.69
CA PHE A 159 -36.31 2.60 -8.32
C PHE A 159 -36.14 1.42 -7.36
N SER A 160 -36.32 0.21 -7.90
CA SER A 160 -36.20 -1.04 -7.13
C SER A 160 -35.48 -2.13 -7.92
N GLY A 161 -35.29 -3.28 -7.29
CA GLY A 161 -34.56 -4.42 -7.82
C GLY A 161 -33.11 -4.48 -7.40
N SER A 162 -32.44 -5.60 -7.64
CA SER A 162 -31.05 -5.84 -7.20
C SER A 162 -30.03 -4.87 -7.78
N ASN A 163 -30.33 -4.27 -8.93
CA ASN A 163 -29.50 -3.32 -9.64
C ASN A 163 -30.21 -1.99 -9.90
N CYS A 164 -31.30 -1.72 -9.19
CA CYS A 164 -32.18 -0.55 -9.37
C CYS A 164 -32.75 -0.48 -10.80
N GLN A 165 -33.05 -1.62 -11.40
CA GLN A 165 -33.48 -1.71 -12.79
C GLN A 165 -34.98 -1.47 -13.01
N TYR A 166 -35.79 -1.50 -11.97
CA TYR A 166 -37.24 -1.31 -12.07
C TYR A 166 -37.62 0.07 -11.60
N GLU A 167 -38.43 0.77 -12.41
CA GLU A 167 -39.05 2.03 -12.04
C GLU A 167 -40.43 1.74 -11.42
N GLU A 168 -40.69 2.29 -10.24
CA GLU A 168 -41.97 2.15 -9.56
C GLU A 168 -42.90 3.25 -10.05
N GLU A 169 -44.06 2.87 -10.62
CA GLU A 169 -45.07 3.82 -11.02
C GLU A 169 -45.63 4.50 -9.76
N VAL A 170 -45.53 5.81 -9.68
CA VAL A 170 -46.19 6.60 -8.65
C VAL A 170 -47.65 6.66 -9.02
N GLU A 171 -48.51 5.88 -8.35
CA GLU A 171 -49.96 6.08 -8.45
C GLU A 171 -50.28 7.50 -7.94
N GLU A 172 -50.55 8.41 -8.87
CA GLU A 172 -51.14 9.68 -8.53
C GLU A 172 -52.53 9.38 -7.90
N SER A 173 -52.60 9.48 -6.57
CA SER A 173 -53.90 9.47 -5.87
C SER A 173 -54.72 10.66 -6.37
N GLY A 174 -55.58 10.37 -7.34
CA GLY A 174 -56.53 11.33 -7.86
C GLY A 174 -57.35 11.92 -6.74
N GLY A 175 -57.09 13.18 -6.42
CA GLY A 175 -57.92 13.94 -5.54
C GLY A 175 -59.30 14.09 -6.15
N GLU A 176 -60.27 13.35 -5.65
CA GLU A 176 -61.70 13.67 -5.90
C GLU A 176 -62.01 14.99 -5.28
N SER A 177 -62.21 15.98 -6.14
CA SER A 177 -62.80 17.27 -5.82
C SER A 177 -64.31 17.05 -5.60
N PHE A 178 -64.75 17.07 -4.36
CA PHE A 178 -66.19 17.22 -4.05
C PHE A 178 -66.52 18.69 -4.15
N LEU A 179 -67.47 18.99 -5.08
CA LEU A 179 -68.25 20.21 -5.13
C LEU A 179 -69.33 20.21 -4.04
#